data_97419092db44f8bdb86ec5c4f6afaa46
#
_entry.id   97419092db44f8bdb86ec5c4f6afaa46
#
_cell.length_a   1.000
_cell.length_b   1.000
_cell.length_c   1.000
_cell.angle_alpha   90.00
_cell.angle_beta   90.00
_cell.angle_gamma   90.00
#
_symmetry.space_group_name_H-M   'P 1'
#
loop_
_entity.id
_entity.type
_entity.pdbx_description
1 polymer ?
#
loop_
_entity_poly.entity_id
_entity_poly.type
_entity_poly.pdbx_seq_one_letter_code
_entity_poly.pdbx_strand_id
1 'polypeptide(L)'
;MDVISLSAGGSKHGDIMQWLLEPDQPSIRYHALVYLLDRKPSDSEAAEALRNVPKRGWAKDILSSQTSPGLWESGRDLYRPKYTSTIWRFIVLSDMGVSAEDNRVKKTCELFLRDYSRPDGGLDSPGPSSELCVTGNLARALIQFGYAEDSRVRSAVRWLIEHQMDDGGWHCFPRIAFGRGTLDCWEGLSAFASLPENRWNAAIKRCVERGAEFYLEHELFKQGKNYLPWLRFHYPVHYYYDILIGLDLMTKLGYSDDRRLRPAFDILRRKRRPEGFWLMDANHPDLGKGAGYRMKKSDVKPFILEMAGAPSKLITLRALSILKHAEET
;
A
#
# COMPACT_ATOMS: atom_id res chain seq x y z
N MET A 1 16.93 -28.36 0.69
CA MET A 1 15.96 -27.81 1.68
C MET A 1 16.78 -27.04 2.70
N ASP A 2 17.21 -25.85 2.33
CA ASP A 2 17.90 -24.97 3.26
C ASP A 2 16.91 -23.91 3.68
N VAL A 3 16.32 -24.16 4.86
CA VAL A 3 15.66 -23.09 5.65
C VAL A 3 16.64 -21.94 5.65
N ILE A 4 16.19 -20.73 5.25
CA ILE A 4 17.00 -19.52 5.35
C ILE A 4 17.56 -19.50 6.76
N SER A 5 18.78 -19.98 6.90
CA SER A 5 19.52 -19.87 8.15
C SER A 5 19.82 -18.37 8.32
N LEU A 6 18.98 -17.71 9.06
CA LEU A 6 19.21 -16.35 9.58
C LEU A 6 20.27 -16.40 10.68
N SER A 7 21.32 -17.24 10.49
CA SER A 7 22.40 -17.41 11.44
C SER A 7 23.39 -16.26 11.36
N ALA A 8 23.42 -15.52 12.41
CA ALA A 8 24.49 -14.83 13.11
C ALA A 8 25.82 -14.61 12.34
N GLY A 9 25.91 -13.52 11.62
CA GLY A 9 27.14 -12.75 11.53
C GLY A 9 26.95 -11.54 12.46
N GLY A 10 27.78 -11.41 13.49
CA GLY A 10 27.62 -10.40 14.54
C GLY A 10 27.55 -8.98 14.00
N SER A 11 26.38 -8.49 13.75
CA SER A 11 26.05 -7.13 13.38
C SER A 11 25.67 -6.35 14.63
N LYS A 12 26.01 -5.05 14.66
CA LYS A 12 25.66 -4.10 15.73
C LYS A 12 24.13 -3.90 15.87
N HIS A 13 23.34 -4.47 14.99
CA HIS A 13 21.89 -4.54 15.04
C HIS A 13 21.59 -6.03 15.17
N GLY A 14 21.16 -6.51 16.32
CA GLY A 14 20.79 -7.90 16.55
C GLY A 14 19.99 -8.50 15.40
N ASP A 15 19.69 -9.79 15.44
CA ASP A 15 18.91 -10.48 14.43
C ASP A 15 17.78 -9.59 13.88
N ILE A 16 17.70 -9.45 12.55
CA ILE A 16 16.68 -8.63 11.86
C ILE A 16 15.27 -8.97 12.35
N MET A 17 15.03 -10.25 12.64
CA MET A 17 13.75 -10.67 13.21
C MET A 17 13.53 -10.06 14.60
N GLN A 18 14.53 -10.03 15.47
CA GLN A 18 14.42 -9.39 16.78
C GLN A 18 14.08 -7.90 16.64
N TRP A 19 14.73 -7.21 15.68
CA TRP A 19 14.47 -5.80 15.38
C TRP A 19 13.03 -5.56 14.87
N LEU A 20 12.51 -6.42 13.98
CA LEU A 20 11.13 -6.33 13.50
C LEU A 20 10.11 -6.70 14.58
N LEU A 21 10.49 -7.54 15.55
CA LEU A 21 9.63 -7.98 16.64
C LEU A 21 9.67 -7.06 17.88
N GLU A 22 10.39 -5.94 17.83
CA GLU A 22 10.38 -4.96 18.92
C GLU A 22 8.97 -4.44 19.21
N PRO A 23 8.61 -4.28 20.50
CA PRO A 23 7.25 -3.93 20.90
C PRO A 23 6.89 -2.45 20.71
N ASP A 24 7.86 -1.61 20.36
CA ASP A 24 7.68 -0.17 20.11
C ASP A 24 6.85 0.13 18.86
N GLN A 25 6.89 -0.78 17.85
CA GLN A 25 6.10 -0.71 16.64
C GLN A 25 5.18 -1.95 16.48
N PRO A 26 4.04 -1.99 17.20
CA PRO A 26 3.18 -3.18 17.23
C PRO A 26 2.63 -3.59 15.86
N SER A 27 2.44 -2.65 14.93
CA SER A 27 2.03 -2.95 13.55
C SER A 27 3.10 -3.78 12.83
N ILE A 28 4.37 -3.37 12.93
CA ILE A 28 5.50 -4.12 12.34
C ILE A 28 5.60 -5.50 12.99
N ARG A 29 5.55 -5.57 14.32
CA ARG A 29 5.59 -6.82 15.08
C ARG A 29 4.47 -7.77 14.64
N TYR A 30 3.23 -7.29 14.55
CA TYR A 30 2.09 -8.09 14.12
C TYR A 30 2.30 -8.67 12.72
N HIS A 31 2.66 -7.83 11.76
CA HIS A 31 2.87 -8.28 10.39
C HIS A 31 4.10 -9.20 10.26
N ALA A 32 5.17 -8.99 11.04
CA ALA A 32 6.30 -9.90 11.07
C ALA A 32 5.91 -11.29 11.63
N LEU A 33 5.13 -11.33 12.69
CA LEU A 33 4.61 -12.59 13.24
C LEU A 33 3.75 -13.34 12.21
N VAL A 34 2.85 -12.63 11.51
CA VAL A 34 1.92 -13.26 10.57
C VAL A 34 2.61 -13.62 9.26
N TYR A 35 3.35 -12.68 8.64
CA TYR A 35 3.87 -12.88 7.28
C TYR A 35 5.26 -13.54 7.23
N LEU A 36 6.09 -13.36 8.26
CA LEU A 36 7.43 -13.95 8.26
C LEU A 36 7.53 -15.21 9.12
N LEU A 37 6.75 -15.31 10.19
CA LEU A 37 6.78 -16.44 11.12
C LEU A 37 5.54 -17.34 11.05
N ASP A 38 4.65 -17.13 10.08
CA ASP A 38 3.42 -17.92 9.82
C ASP A 38 2.50 -18.09 11.03
N ARG A 39 2.56 -17.13 11.95
CA ARG A 39 1.65 -17.14 13.09
C ARG A 39 0.23 -16.82 12.63
N LYS A 40 -0.73 -17.56 13.15
CA LYS A 40 -2.14 -17.21 12.90
C LYS A 40 -2.46 -15.88 13.59
N PRO A 41 -3.32 -15.03 13.00
CA PRO A 41 -3.78 -13.80 13.66
C PRO A 41 -4.40 -14.03 15.06
N SER A 42 -4.92 -15.24 15.31
CA SER A 42 -5.50 -15.67 16.59
C SER A 42 -4.46 -16.13 17.61
N ASP A 43 -3.21 -16.38 17.23
CA ASP A 43 -2.16 -16.76 18.19
C ASP A 43 -1.96 -15.64 19.21
N SER A 44 -1.71 -16.01 20.46
CA SER A 44 -1.68 -15.07 21.60
C SER A 44 -0.75 -13.87 21.36
N GLU A 45 0.44 -14.11 20.82
CA GLU A 45 1.45 -13.09 20.54
C GLU A 45 1.03 -12.16 19.40
N ALA A 46 0.50 -12.71 18.29
CA ALA A 46 0.01 -11.93 17.17
C ALA A 46 -1.22 -11.10 17.57
N ALA A 47 -2.17 -11.71 18.28
CA ALA A 47 -3.36 -11.04 18.78
C ALA A 47 -3.00 -9.93 19.79
N GLU A 48 -1.98 -10.13 20.64
CA GLU A 48 -1.49 -9.10 21.56
C GLU A 48 -0.87 -7.93 20.76
N ALA A 49 0.01 -8.21 19.80
CA ALA A 49 0.60 -7.19 18.96
C ALA A 49 -0.49 -6.37 18.25
N LEU A 50 -1.49 -7.03 17.66
CA LEU A 50 -2.62 -6.38 16.97
C LEU A 50 -3.42 -5.46 17.94
N ARG A 51 -3.74 -5.93 19.15
CA ARG A 51 -4.44 -5.11 20.18
C ARG A 51 -3.64 -3.88 20.63
N ASN A 52 -2.32 -3.92 20.45
CA ASN A 52 -1.43 -2.82 20.80
C ASN A 52 -1.20 -1.81 19.65
N VAL A 53 -1.56 -2.14 18.41
CA VAL A 53 -1.41 -1.23 17.26
C VAL A 53 -2.01 0.17 17.52
N PRO A 54 -3.26 0.32 17.99
CA PRO A 54 -3.83 1.65 18.24
C PRO A 54 -3.30 2.34 19.51
N LYS A 55 -2.45 1.68 20.31
CA LYS A 55 -1.99 2.14 21.62
C LYS A 55 -0.53 2.58 21.66
N ARG A 56 0.28 2.18 20.66
CA ARG A 56 1.73 2.45 20.62
C ARG A 56 2.21 2.69 19.20
N GLY A 57 3.36 3.35 19.06
CA GLY A 57 4.03 3.57 17.79
C GLY A 57 3.25 4.45 16.83
N TRP A 58 3.56 4.32 15.56
CA TRP A 58 3.05 5.21 14.51
C TRP A 58 1.54 5.25 14.40
N ALA A 59 0.86 4.11 14.49
CA ALA A 59 -0.60 4.08 14.41
C ALA A 59 -1.25 4.89 15.56
N LYS A 60 -0.75 4.74 16.79
CA LYS A 60 -1.22 5.53 17.94
C LYS A 60 -1.00 7.02 17.71
N ASP A 61 0.16 7.42 17.18
CA ASP A 61 0.48 8.84 16.95
C ASP A 61 -0.41 9.44 15.86
N ILE A 62 -0.68 8.68 14.79
CA ILE A 62 -1.64 9.07 13.76
C ILE A 62 -3.04 9.22 14.38
N LEU A 63 -3.52 8.22 15.09
CA LEU A 63 -4.87 8.25 15.69
C LEU A 63 -5.02 9.38 16.72
N SER A 64 -3.97 9.68 17.49
CA SER A 64 -3.99 10.74 18.51
C SER A 64 -3.91 12.15 17.88
N SER A 65 -3.54 12.28 16.63
CA SER A 65 -3.46 13.55 15.91
C SER A 65 -4.76 13.96 15.20
N GLN A 66 -5.87 13.24 15.44
CA GLN A 66 -7.18 13.66 14.93
C GLN A 66 -7.57 15.03 15.50
N THR A 67 -8.05 15.92 14.63
CA THR A 67 -8.53 17.26 15.01
C THR A 67 -9.98 17.24 15.49
N SER A 68 -10.72 16.24 15.01
CA SER A 68 -12.07 15.88 15.47
C SER A 68 -12.32 14.41 15.17
N PRO A 69 -13.34 13.75 15.77
CA PRO A 69 -13.56 12.33 15.58
C PRO A 69 -13.71 11.94 14.11
N GLY A 70 -12.76 11.13 13.62
CA GLY A 70 -12.71 10.65 12.24
C GLY A 70 -12.00 11.57 11.25
N LEU A 71 -11.47 12.72 11.69
CA LEU A 71 -10.85 13.72 10.82
C LEU A 71 -9.42 14.06 11.24
N TRP A 72 -8.58 14.31 10.26
CA TRP A 72 -7.27 14.94 10.40
C TRP A 72 -7.23 16.22 9.57
N GLU A 73 -6.58 17.25 10.08
CA GLU A 73 -6.64 18.63 9.60
C GLU A 73 -8.03 19.26 9.78
N SER A 74 -8.05 20.59 9.75
CA SER A 74 -9.29 21.35 9.88
C SER A 74 -9.81 21.72 8.48
N GLY A 75 -10.88 21.12 8.05
CA GLY A 75 -11.48 21.50 6.76
C GLY A 75 -12.46 20.49 6.21
N ARG A 76 -13.23 20.93 5.22
CA ARG A 76 -14.16 20.08 4.47
C ARG A 76 -13.46 19.23 3.41
N ASP A 77 -12.23 19.59 3.04
CA ASP A 77 -11.44 18.88 2.05
C ASP A 77 -10.66 17.73 2.74
N LEU A 78 -11.13 16.51 2.55
CA LEU A 78 -10.50 15.33 3.15
C LEU A 78 -9.22 14.93 2.40
N TYR A 79 -8.95 15.53 1.24
CA TYR A 79 -7.78 15.25 0.39
C TYR A 79 -6.64 16.24 0.63
N ARG A 80 -6.93 17.51 0.97
CA ARG A 80 -5.93 18.57 1.17
C ARG A 80 -5.86 19.03 2.64
N PRO A 81 -4.65 19.35 3.12
CA PRO A 81 -3.35 19.26 2.43
C PRO A 81 -2.94 17.83 2.17
N LYS A 82 -2.28 17.56 1.03
CA LYS A 82 -1.76 16.23 0.69
C LYS A 82 -0.86 15.71 1.81
N TYR A 83 -0.98 14.42 2.08
CA TYR A 83 -0.20 13.57 2.99
C TYR A 83 -0.47 13.73 4.48
N THR A 84 -1.15 14.80 4.91
CA THR A 84 -1.54 14.98 6.33
C THR A 84 -3.05 15.03 6.56
N SER A 85 -3.84 15.20 5.49
CA SER A 85 -5.31 15.19 5.62
C SER A 85 -5.87 13.78 5.75
N THR A 86 -7.16 13.70 5.92
CA THR A 86 -7.88 12.50 6.36
C THR A 86 -7.62 11.28 5.47
N ILE A 87 -7.71 11.41 4.14
CA ILE A 87 -7.53 10.27 3.22
C ILE A 87 -6.15 9.62 3.35
N TRP A 88 -5.09 10.41 3.49
CA TRP A 88 -3.72 9.91 3.51
C TRP A 88 -3.42 9.15 4.78
N ARG A 89 -3.88 9.65 5.92
CA ARG A 89 -3.72 8.98 7.21
C ARG A 89 -4.59 7.74 7.32
N PHE A 90 -5.78 7.78 6.73
CA PHE A 90 -6.70 6.65 6.65
C PHE A 90 -6.08 5.46 5.88
N ILE A 91 -5.47 5.73 4.73
CA ILE A 91 -4.77 4.71 3.93
C ILE A 91 -3.60 4.10 4.74
N VAL A 92 -2.81 4.91 5.43
CA VAL A 92 -1.70 4.43 6.25
C VAL A 92 -2.19 3.57 7.42
N LEU A 93 -3.27 3.96 8.09
CA LEU A 93 -3.86 3.18 9.19
C LEU A 93 -4.38 1.81 8.71
N SER A 94 -4.93 1.73 7.50
CA SER A 94 -5.36 0.45 6.93
C SER A 94 -4.17 -0.48 6.67
N ASP A 95 -3.06 0.05 6.15
CA ASP A 95 -1.82 -0.72 5.95
C ASP A 95 -1.17 -1.16 7.27
N MET A 96 -1.40 -0.43 8.36
CA MET A 96 -0.89 -0.75 9.69
C MET A 96 -1.73 -1.80 10.45
N GLY A 97 -2.87 -2.23 9.89
CA GLY A 97 -3.72 -3.22 10.51
C GLY A 97 -4.53 -2.70 11.70
N VAL A 98 -4.82 -1.40 11.73
CA VAL A 98 -5.73 -0.85 12.76
C VAL A 98 -7.13 -1.44 12.54
N SER A 99 -7.78 -1.85 13.62
CA SER A 99 -9.14 -2.41 13.54
C SER A 99 -10.19 -1.34 13.26
N ALA A 100 -11.20 -1.68 12.45
CA ALA A 100 -12.40 -0.85 12.28
C ALA A 100 -13.29 -0.79 13.54
N GLU A 101 -13.02 -1.63 14.56
CA GLU A 101 -13.65 -1.54 15.89
C GLU A 101 -13.16 -0.29 16.66
N ASP A 102 -12.02 0.30 16.29
CA ASP A 102 -11.62 1.60 16.84
C ASP A 102 -12.59 2.68 16.33
N ASN A 103 -13.30 3.29 17.25
CA ASN A 103 -14.32 4.30 16.94
C ASN A 103 -13.81 5.47 16.07
N ARG A 104 -12.51 5.78 16.17
CA ARG A 104 -11.88 6.84 15.35
C ARG A 104 -11.80 6.43 13.90
N VAL A 105 -11.44 5.17 13.63
CA VAL A 105 -11.39 4.58 12.28
C VAL A 105 -12.80 4.36 11.75
N LYS A 106 -13.71 3.81 12.56
CA LYS A 106 -15.11 3.58 12.18
C LYS A 106 -15.77 4.86 11.67
N LYS A 107 -15.60 5.96 12.41
CA LYS A 107 -16.14 7.26 11.98
C LYS A 107 -15.53 7.74 10.66
N THR A 108 -14.25 7.46 10.41
CA THR A 108 -13.61 7.80 9.14
C THR A 108 -14.17 6.95 7.99
N CYS A 109 -14.39 5.65 8.20
CA CYS A 109 -15.04 4.79 7.21
C CYS A 109 -16.45 5.30 6.86
N GLU A 110 -17.27 5.59 7.86
CA GLU A 110 -18.62 6.13 7.69
C GLU A 110 -18.61 7.48 6.93
N LEU A 111 -17.63 8.34 7.23
CA LEU A 111 -17.44 9.61 6.57
C LEU A 111 -17.15 9.43 5.07
N PHE A 112 -16.16 8.59 4.70
CA PHE A 112 -15.85 8.33 3.30
C PHE A 112 -17.01 7.67 2.56
N LEU A 113 -17.67 6.71 3.17
CA LEU A 113 -18.83 6.06 2.57
C LEU A 113 -20.00 7.03 2.35
N ARG A 114 -20.19 8.00 3.24
CA ARG A 114 -21.27 9.00 3.10
C ARG A 114 -20.92 10.09 2.08
N ASP A 115 -19.69 10.65 2.16
CA ASP A 115 -19.37 11.90 1.50
C ASP A 115 -18.57 11.69 0.19
N TYR A 116 -17.95 10.51 0.01
CA TYR A 116 -17.11 10.19 -1.14
C TYR A 116 -17.73 9.16 -2.09
N SER A 117 -18.90 8.57 -1.76
CA SER A 117 -19.63 7.74 -2.72
C SER A 117 -20.23 8.61 -3.83
N ARG A 118 -19.86 8.29 -5.07
CA ARG A 118 -20.22 9.08 -6.24
C ARG A 118 -21.34 8.41 -7.06
N PRO A 119 -22.16 9.21 -7.79
CA PRO A 119 -23.21 8.67 -8.67
C PRO A 119 -22.66 7.79 -9.80
N ASP A 120 -21.42 8.01 -10.25
CA ASP A 120 -20.75 7.18 -11.25
C ASP A 120 -20.28 5.83 -10.69
N GLY A 121 -20.41 5.60 -9.39
CA GLY A 121 -20.05 4.38 -8.71
C GLY A 121 -18.66 4.38 -8.04
N GLY A 122 -17.82 5.36 -8.31
CA GLY A 122 -16.52 5.50 -7.68
C GLY A 122 -16.57 6.07 -6.27
N LEU A 123 -15.41 6.15 -5.64
CA LEU A 123 -15.19 6.77 -4.33
C LEU A 123 -14.23 7.95 -4.50
N ASP A 124 -14.74 9.18 -4.45
CA ASP A 124 -13.93 10.39 -4.64
C ASP A 124 -14.55 11.61 -3.99
N SER A 125 -13.76 12.67 -3.86
CA SER A 125 -14.24 13.99 -3.50
C SER A 125 -15.32 14.49 -4.48
N PRO A 126 -16.22 15.39 -4.07
CA PRO A 126 -17.19 15.97 -4.98
C PRO A 126 -16.54 16.60 -6.22
N GLY A 127 -16.94 16.17 -7.41
CA GLY A 127 -16.35 16.57 -8.69
C GLY A 127 -17.17 16.07 -9.89
N PRO A 128 -16.72 16.31 -11.13
CA PRO A 128 -17.43 15.87 -12.34
C PRO A 128 -17.39 14.37 -12.56
N SER A 129 -16.34 13.70 -12.12
CA SER A 129 -16.12 12.25 -12.23
C SER A 129 -15.17 11.78 -11.15
N SER A 130 -15.20 10.48 -10.85
CA SER A 130 -14.25 9.86 -9.91
C SER A 130 -12.88 9.68 -10.56
N GLU A 131 -11.82 9.77 -9.75
CA GLU A 131 -10.43 9.49 -10.16
C GLU A 131 -10.00 8.11 -9.70
N LEU A 132 -9.19 7.45 -10.51
CA LEU A 132 -8.73 6.09 -10.25
C LEU A 132 -7.95 5.95 -8.95
N CYS A 133 -6.94 6.80 -8.76
CA CYS A 133 -6.05 6.70 -7.60
C CYS A 133 -6.80 6.91 -6.27
N VAL A 134 -7.79 7.79 -6.24
CA VAL A 134 -8.62 8.02 -5.05
C VAL A 134 -9.58 6.84 -4.82
N THR A 135 -10.31 6.43 -5.88
CA THR A 135 -11.25 5.31 -5.81
C THR A 135 -10.55 4.01 -5.42
N GLY A 136 -9.42 3.69 -6.05
CA GLY A 136 -8.66 2.47 -5.76
C GLY A 136 -8.11 2.44 -4.33
N ASN A 137 -7.50 3.54 -3.86
CA ASN A 137 -6.98 3.64 -2.50
C ASN A 137 -8.08 3.57 -1.43
N LEU A 138 -9.22 4.25 -1.65
CA LEU A 138 -10.34 4.20 -0.70
C LEU A 138 -11.01 2.82 -0.70
N ALA A 139 -11.22 2.21 -1.87
CA ALA A 139 -11.76 0.86 -1.97
C ALA A 139 -10.85 -0.14 -1.24
N ARG A 140 -9.52 -0.09 -1.48
CA ARG A 140 -8.53 -0.91 -0.79
C ARG A 140 -8.60 -0.74 0.73
N ALA A 141 -8.54 0.48 1.22
CA ALA A 141 -8.55 0.76 2.65
C ALA A 141 -9.88 0.31 3.31
N LEU A 142 -11.02 0.60 2.69
CA LEU A 142 -12.33 0.16 3.20
C LEU A 142 -12.47 -1.36 3.21
N ILE A 143 -11.95 -2.08 2.19
CA ILE A 143 -11.91 -3.54 2.18
C ILE A 143 -11.06 -4.06 3.35
N GLN A 144 -9.88 -3.51 3.57
CA GLN A 144 -8.99 -3.87 4.68
C GLN A 144 -9.64 -3.59 6.05
N PHE A 145 -10.46 -2.56 6.16
CA PHE A 145 -11.27 -2.29 7.35
C PHE A 145 -12.54 -3.14 7.46
N GLY A 146 -12.75 -4.11 6.57
CA GLY A 146 -13.87 -5.05 6.65
C GLY A 146 -15.17 -4.60 5.98
N TYR A 147 -15.17 -3.53 5.20
CA TYR A 147 -16.35 -3.00 4.49
C TYR A 147 -16.53 -3.58 3.08
N ALA A 148 -15.92 -4.72 2.76
CA ALA A 148 -16.04 -5.35 1.42
C ALA A 148 -17.49 -5.62 0.99
N GLU A 149 -18.40 -5.86 1.95
CA GLU A 149 -19.82 -6.12 1.71
C GLU A 149 -20.68 -4.86 1.60
N ASP A 150 -20.16 -3.69 1.91
CA ASP A 150 -20.90 -2.43 1.73
C ASP A 150 -21.19 -2.20 0.25
N SER A 151 -22.45 -1.86 -0.07
CA SER A 151 -22.88 -1.67 -1.46
C SER A 151 -22.10 -0.62 -2.22
N ARG A 152 -21.60 0.40 -1.53
CA ARG A 152 -20.80 1.51 -2.08
C ARG A 152 -19.39 1.04 -2.40
N VAL A 153 -18.79 0.18 -1.56
CA VAL A 153 -17.49 -0.46 -1.83
C VAL A 153 -17.60 -1.42 -3.01
N ARG A 154 -18.66 -2.22 -3.07
CA ARG A 154 -18.94 -3.07 -4.23
C ARG A 154 -19.15 -2.27 -5.53
N SER A 155 -19.78 -1.10 -5.42
CA SER A 155 -19.92 -0.18 -6.55
C SER A 155 -18.55 0.32 -7.02
N ALA A 156 -17.66 0.71 -6.10
CA ALA A 156 -16.30 1.14 -6.42
C ALA A 156 -15.48 0.00 -7.08
N VAL A 157 -15.61 -1.22 -6.59
CA VAL A 157 -14.97 -2.40 -7.23
C VAL A 157 -15.47 -2.59 -8.67
N ARG A 158 -16.78 -2.43 -8.91
CA ARG A 158 -17.35 -2.49 -10.27
C ARG A 158 -16.82 -1.35 -11.14
N TRP A 159 -16.79 -0.14 -10.60
CA TRP A 159 -16.24 1.03 -11.28
C TRP A 159 -14.79 0.81 -11.72
N LEU A 160 -13.95 0.20 -10.87
CA LEU A 160 -12.56 -0.13 -11.22
C LEU A 160 -12.47 -1.13 -12.38
N ILE A 161 -13.39 -2.12 -12.46
CA ILE A 161 -13.48 -3.05 -13.60
C ILE A 161 -13.84 -2.31 -14.89
N GLU A 162 -14.85 -1.44 -14.82
CA GLU A 162 -15.37 -0.68 -15.97
C GLU A 162 -14.36 0.35 -16.50
N HIS A 163 -13.40 0.77 -15.68
CA HIS A 163 -12.37 1.76 -16.03
C HIS A 163 -10.98 1.14 -16.30
N GLN A 164 -10.91 -0.19 -16.42
CA GLN A 164 -9.69 -0.86 -16.86
C GLN A 164 -9.44 -0.57 -18.35
N MET A 165 -8.22 -0.16 -18.70
CA MET A 165 -7.83 0.17 -20.09
C MET A 165 -7.73 -1.08 -20.97
N ASP A 166 -7.62 -0.88 -22.28
CA ASP A 166 -7.57 -1.96 -23.28
C ASP A 166 -6.36 -2.88 -23.07
N ASP A 167 -5.25 -2.32 -22.63
CA ASP A 167 -4.01 -3.04 -22.30
C ASP A 167 -4.02 -3.73 -20.92
N GLY A 168 -5.11 -3.64 -20.17
CA GLY A 168 -5.24 -4.23 -18.83
C GLY A 168 -4.79 -3.35 -17.68
N GLY A 169 -4.08 -2.25 -17.92
CA GLY A 169 -3.71 -1.28 -16.90
C GLY A 169 -4.83 -0.29 -16.56
N TRP A 170 -4.48 0.75 -15.82
CA TRP A 170 -5.37 1.88 -15.49
C TRP A 170 -4.65 3.20 -15.72
N HIS A 171 -5.42 4.28 -15.82
CA HIS A 171 -4.89 5.63 -15.96
C HIS A 171 -5.79 6.67 -15.30
N CYS A 172 -5.23 7.56 -14.45
CA CYS A 172 -5.99 8.64 -13.78
C CYS A 172 -6.56 9.67 -14.77
N PHE A 173 -5.97 9.79 -15.96
CA PHE A 173 -6.41 10.73 -17.00
C PHE A 173 -6.75 9.97 -18.29
N PRO A 174 -7.87 9.22 -18.35
CA PRO A 174 -8.19 8.34 -19.46
C PRO A 174 -8.32 9.08 -20.80
N ARG A 175 -8.71 10.36 -20.78
CA ARG A 175 -8.85 11.19 -22.01
C ARG A 175 -7.54 11.39 -22.77
N ILE A 176 -6.40 11.34 -22.08
CA ILE A 176 -5.07 11.52 -22.69
C ILE A 176 -4.28 10.20 -22.76
N ALA A 177 -4.83 9.13 -22.24
CA ALA A 177 -4.18 7.84 -22.14
C ALA A 177 -4.25 7.02 -23.45
N PHE A 178 -5.17 7.38 -24.37
CA PHE A 178 -5.37 6.66 -25.64
C PHE A 178 -5.57 5.14 -25.43
N GLY A 179 -6.34 4.74 -24.40
CA GLY A 179 -6.62 3.35 -24.05
C GLY A 179 -5.48 2.62 -23.32
N ARG A 180 -4.43 3.32 -22.89
CA ARG A 180 -3.25 2.71 -22.26
C ARG A 180 -3.18 3.03 -20.76
N GLY A 181 -2.82 2.02 -19.99
CA GLY A 181 -2.53 2.14 -18.57
C GLY A 181 -1.13 2.70 -18.30
N THR A 182 -0.89 2.94 -17.03
CA THR A 182 0.45 3.28 -16.50
C THR A 182 0.73 2.50 -15.23
N LEU A 183 2.00 2.14 -15.01
CA LEU A 183 2.43 1.48 -13.77
C LEU A 183 2.14 2.33 -12.53
N ASP A 184 2.09 3.66 -12.67
CA ASP A 184 1.74 4.57 -11.57
C ASP A 184 0.30 4.39 -11.05
N CYS A 185 -0.60 3.78 -11.83
CA CYS A 185 -2.01 3.58 -11.45
C CYS A 185 -2.25 2.17 -10.87
N TRP A 186 -1.46 1.79 -9.89
CA TRP A 186 -1.47 0.49 -9.22
C TRP A 186 -2.67 0.29 -8.27
N GLU A 187 -3.33 1.36 -7.88
CA GLU A 187 -4.38 1.36 -6.86
C GLU A 187 -5.57 0.51 -7.28
N GLY A 188 -5.89 0.48 -8.58
CA GLY A 188 -6.94 -0.38 -9.11
C GLY A 188 -6.66 -1.85 -8.80
N LEU A 189 -5.48 -2.34 -9.18
CA LEU A 189 -5.09 -3.74 -8.93
C LEU A 189 -4.98 -4.04 -7.44
N SER A 190 -4.49 -3.09 -6.62
CA SER A 190 -4.34 -3.26 -5.18
C SER A 190 -5.68 -3.40 -4.44
N ALA A 191 -6.73 -2.77 -4.93
CA ALA A 191 -8.07 -2.94 -4.37
C ALA A 191 -8.55 -4.39 -4.53
N PHE A 192 -8.32 -5.00 -5.70
CA PHE A 192 -8.64 -6.41 -5.93
C PHE A 192 -7.76 -7.35 -5.11
N ALA A 193 -6.46 -7.08 -4.99
CA ALA A 193 -5.54 -7.86 -4.15
C ALA A 193 -5.90 -7.83 -2.66
N SER A 194 -6.70 -6.85 -2.23
CA SER A 194 -7.23 -6.76 -0.86
C SER A 194 -8.56 -7.48 -0.66
N LEU A 195 -9.23 -7.90 -1.73
CA LEU A 195 -10.45 -8.71 -1.64
C LEU A 195 -10.09 -10.16 -1.35
N PRO A 196 -10.77 -10.82 -0.39
CA PRO A 196 -10.63 -12.26 -0.22
C PRO A 196 -10.96 -13.00 -1.53
N GLU A 197 -10.13 -13.99 -1.90
CA GLU A 197 -10.27 -14.69 -3.18
C GLU A 197 -11.66 -15.37 -3.35
N ASN A 198 -12.26 -15.84 -2.25
CA ASN A 198 -13.62 -16.41 -2.27
C ASN A 198 -14.71 -15.39 -2.63
N ARG A 199 -14.37 -14.11 -2.75
CA ARG A 199 -15.24 -13.01 -3.22
C ARG A 199 -15.02 -12.67 -4.69
N TRP A 200 -14.11 -13.34 -5.37
CA TRP A 200 -13.81 -13.07 -6.76
C TRP A 200 -14.83 -13.79 -7.68
N ASN A 201 -15.64 -13.01 -8.35
CA ASN A 201 -16.47 -13.50 -9.45
C ASN A 201 -15.66 -13.50 -10.76
N ALA A 202 -16.26 -14.02 -11.84
CA ALA A 202 -15.62 -14.12 -13.15
C ALA A 202 -15.15 -12.76 -13.72
N ALA A 203 -15.86 -11.66 -13.42
CA ALA A 203 -15.45 -10.33 -13.89
C ALA A 203 -14.22 -9.82 -13.15
N ILE A 204 -14.17 -10.01 -11.83
CA ILE A 204 -13.01 -9.67 -11.00
C ILE A 204 -11.79 -10.50 -11.45
N LYS A 205 -11.94 -11.83 -11.61
CA LYS A 205 -10.84 -12.70 -12.05
C LYS A 205 -10.23 -12.20 -13.36
N ARG A 206 -11.06 -11.98 -14.38
CA ARG A 206 -10.57 -11.46 -15.67
C ARG A 206 -9.90 -10.09 -15.55
N CYS A 207 -10.43 -9.21 -14.71
CA CYS A 207 -9.84 -7.89 -14.48
C CYS A 207 -8.46 -8.01 -13.81
N VAL A 208 -8.33 -8.88 -12.80
CA VAL A 208 -7.06 -9.14 -12.11
C VAL A 208 -6.05 -9.78 -13.06
N GLU A 209 -6.44 -10.79 -13.83
CA GLU A 209 -5.57 -11.47 -14.80
C GLU A 209 -5.01 -10.46 -15.83
N ARG A 210 -5.87 -9.63 -16.40
CA ARG A 210 -5.46 -8.58 -17.35
C ARG A 210 -4.56 -7.52 -16.68
N GLY A 211 -4.91 -7.13 -15.44
CA GLY A 211 -4.10 -6.18 -14.68
C GLY A 211 -2.72 -6.75 -14.34
N ALA A 212 -2.65 -7.99 -13.88
CA ALA A 212 -1.39 -8.66 -13.61
C ALA A 212 -0.54 -8.78 -14.88
N GLU A 213 -1.14 -9.19 -16.02
CA GLU A 213 -0.43 -9.28 -17.29
C GLU A 213 0.17 -7.94 -17.73
N PHE A 214 -0.56 -6.83 -17.58
CA PHE A 214 -0.04 -5.50 -17.84
C PHE A 214 1.25 -5.21 -17.06
N TYR A 215 1.28 -5.50 -15.74
CA TYR A 215 2.47 -5.30 -14.91
C TYR A 215 3.61 -6.25 -15.27
N LEU A 216 3.31 -7.49 -15.62
CA LEU A 216 4.28 -8.50 -16.04
C LEU A 216 4.92 -8.16 -17.40
N GLU A 217 4.14 -7.71 -18.39
CA GLU A 217 4.66 -7.27 -19.69
C GLU A 217 5.62 -6.09 -19.56
N HIS A 218 5.43 -5.23 -18.58
CA HIS A 218 6.30 -4.11 -18.28
C HIS A 218 7.42 -4.45 -17.29
N GLU A 219 7.58 -5.73 -16.90
CA GLU A 219 8.57 -6.21 -15.94
C GLU A 219 8.62 -5.31 -14.67
N LEU A 220 7.51 -4.73 -14.29
CA LEU A 220 7.28 -3.78 -13.17
C LEU A 220 7.95 -2.40 -13.31
N PHE A 221 8.83 -2.16 -14.27
CA PHE A 221 9.54 -0.87 -14.39
C PHE A 221 9.96 -0.50 -15.81
N LYS A 222 9.60 -1.30 -16.82
CA LYS A 222 9.98 -1.08 -18.22
C LYS A 222 8.85 -0.46 -19.04
N GLN A 223 8.22 0.59 -18.56
CA GLN A 223 7.23 1.35 -19.32
C GLN A 223 7.85 2.64 -19.86
N GLY A 224 8.12 2.69 -21.15
CA GLY A 224 8.73 3.86 -21.81
C GLY A 224 10.20 4.08 -21.43
N LYS A 225 10.57 5.32 -21.08
CA LYS A 225 11.92 5.65 -20.60
C LYS A 225 12.09 5.24 -19.14
N ASN A 226 13.30 4.81 -18.78
CA ASN A 226 13.64 4.50 -17.39
C ASN A 226 13.26 5.65 -16.46
N TYR A 227 12.31 5.40 -15.58
CA TYR A 227 11.86 6.35 -14.58
C TYR A 227 12.44 5.98 -13.22
N LEU A 228 13.53 6.64 -12.84
CA LEU A 228 14.28 6.32 -11.62
C LEU A 228 13.46 6.30 -10.32
N PRO A 229 12.41 7.12 -10.12
CA PRO A 229 11.59 7.03 -8.92
C PRO A 229 10.98 5.64 -8.70
N TRP A 230 10.62 4.90 -9.75
CA TRP A 230 10.13 3.52 -9.60
C TRP A 230 11.12 2.54 -8.98
N LEU A 231 12.40 2.89 -8.97
CA LEU A 231 13.47 2.08 -8.38
C LEU A 231 13.84 2.54 -6.95
N ARG A 232 13.13 3.50 -6.39
CA ARG A 232 13.38 4.03 -5.05
C ARG A 232 12.28 3.58 -4.10
N PHE A 233 12.63 2.70 -3.16
CA PHE A 233 11.68 2.22 -2.16
C PHE A 233 11.29 3.33 -1.21
N HIS A 234 10.01 3.52 -1.01
CA HIS A 234 9.49 4.59 -0.17
C HIS A 234 8.23 4.17 0.61
N TYR A 235 7.97 4.87 1.69
CA TYR A 235 6.75 4.76 2.48
C TYR A 235 6.47 6.09 3.20
N PRO A 236 5.23 6.53 3.40
CA PRO A 236 3.99 5.92 2.90
C PRO A 236 3.89 5.98 1.37
N VAL A 237 3.25 4.96 0.80
CA VAL A 237 3.14 4.82 -0.66
C VAL A 237 2.18 5.84 -1.25
N HIS A 238 1.06 6.09 -0.57
CA HIS A 238 -0.04 6.94 -1.03
C HIS A 238 -0.51 6.54 -2.45
N TYR A 239 -0.10 7.29 -3.49
CA TYR A 239 -0.40 6.97 -4.89
C TYR A 239 0.86 6.85 -5.77
N TYR A 240 2.06 7.01 -5.20
CA TYR A 240 3.27 6.79 -5.96
C TYR A 240 3.63 5.31 -6.02
N TYR A 241 4.12 4.92 -7.17
CA TYR A 241 4.54 3.55 -7.45
C TYR A 241 6.05 3.39 -7.29
N ASP A 242 6.47 2.24 -6.80
CA ASP A 242 7.80 1.70 -6.95
C ASP A 242 7.73 0.17 -7.16
N ILE A 243 8.85 -0.42 -7.57
CA ILE A 243 8.89 -1.86 -7.87
C ILE A 243 8.62 -2.75 -6.65
N LEU A 244 8.81 -2.26 -5.42
CA LEU A 244 8.49 -3.00 -4.21
C LEU A 244 6.97 -3.20 -4.09
N ILE A 245 6.19 -2.18 -4.47
CA ILE A 245 4.74 -2.27 -4.56
C ILE A 245 4.33 -3.27 -5.65
N GLY A 246 4.97 -3.17 -6.82
CA GLY A 246 4.70 -4.09 -7.92
C GLY A 246 4.98 -5.54 -7.54
N LEU A 247 6.11 -5.82 -6.90
CA LEU A 247 6.43 -7.15 -6.40
C LEU A 247 5.45 -7.63 -5.33
N ASP A 248 5.07 -6.76 -4.37
CA ASP A 248 4.08 -7.10 -3.33
C ASP A 248 2.72 -7.47 -3.95
N LEU A 249 2.27 -6.71 -4.97
CA LEU A 249 1.03 -7.01 -5.67
C LEU A 249 1.10 -8.34 -6.43
N MET A 250 2.16 -8.55 -7.22
CA MET A 250 2.31 -9.79 -8.00
C MET A 250 2.40 -11.01 -7.08
N THR A 251 3.11 -10.90 -5.97
CA THR A 251 3.20 -11.96 -4.97
C THR A 251 1.84 -12.27 -4.35
N LYS A 252 1.09 -11.24 -3.91
CA LYS A 252 -0.26 -11.41 -3.34
C LYS A 252 -1.28 -11.99 -4.31
N LEU A 253 -1.09 -11.77 -5.60
CA LEU A 253 -1.95 -12.28 -6.66
C LEU A 253 -1.49 -13.66 -7.19
N GLY A 254 -0.43 -14.26 -6.63
CA GLY A 254 0.03 -15.60 -6.98
C GLY A 254 0.93 -15.68 -8.22
N TYR A 255 1.56 -14.57 -8.62
CA TYR A 255 2.44 -14.51 -9.81
C TYR A 255 3.93 -14.49 -9.46
N SER A 256 4.33 -14.82 -8.23
CA SER A 256 5.73 -14.74 -7.76
C SER A 256 6.72 -15.53 -8.62
N ASP A 257 6.29 -16.61 -9.28
CA ASP A 257 7.11 -17.48 -10.13
C ASP A 257 7.32 -16.99 -11.56
N ASP A 258 6.60 -15.93 -11.97
CA ASP A 258 6.70 -15.45 -13.35
C ASP A 258 8.12 -14.93 -13.63
N ARG A 259 8.73 -15.47 -14.69
CA ARG A 259 10.12 -15.16 -15.06
C ARG A 259 10.33 -13.66 -15.35
N ARG A 260 9.30 -12.94 -15.77
CA ARG A 260 9.35 -11.51 -16.06
C ARG A 260 9.58 -10.66 -14.79
N LEU A 261 9.37 -11.24 -13.58
CA LEU A 261 9.66 -10.57 -12.32
C LEU A 261 11.12 -10.67 -11.89
N ARG A 262 11.92 -11.56 -12.49
CA ARG A 262 13.34 -11.75 -12.11
C ARG A 262 14.15 -10.47 -12.06
N PRO A 263 14.08 -9.54 -13.05
CA PRO A 263 14.83 -8.30 -12.98
C PRO A 263 14.46 -7.42 -11.78
N ALA A 264 13.18 -7.39 -11.39
CA ALA A 264 12.71 -6.66 -10.23
C ALA A 264 13.16 -7.32 -8.91
N PHE A 265 13.09 -8.65 -8.82
CA PHE A 265 13.66 -9.42 -7.70
C PHE A 265 15.17 -9.20 -7.56
N ASP A 266 15.92 -9.14 -8.66
CA ASP A 266 17.36 -8.86 -8.63
C ASP A 266 17.66 -7.45 -8.09
N ILE A 267 16.83 -6.46 -8.42
CA ILE A 267 16.94 -5.12 -7.85
C ILE A 267 16.64 -5.17 -6.35
N LEU A 268 15.57 -5.87 -5.94
CA LEU A 268 15.20 -6.03 -4.53
C LEU A 268 16.36 -6.64 -3.74
N ARG A 269 16.93 -7.76 -4.22
CA ARG A 269 18.06 -8.45 -3.56
C ARG A 269 19.31 -7.58 -3.48
N ARG A 270 19.68 -6.87 -4.56
CA ARG A 270 20.85 -5.98 -4.59
C ARG A 270 20.75 -4.80 -3.63
N LYS A 271 19.53 -4.36 -3.29
CA LYS A 271 19.30 -3.28 -2.33
C LYS A 271 19.40 -3.75 -0.86
N ARG A 272 19.41 -5.05 -0.62
CA ARG A 272 19.61 -5.59 0.72
C ARG A 272 21.00 -5.22 1.24
N ARG A 273 21.03 -4.64 2.43
CA ARG A 273 22.30 -4.32 3.10
C ARG A 273 22.95 -5.60 3.67
N PRO A 274 24.27 -5.61 3.85
CA PRO A 274 24.97 -6.78 4.43
C PRO A 274 24.39 -7.21 5.78
N GLU A 275 23.86 -6.26 6.56
CA GLU A 275 23.23 -6.49 7.85
C GLU A 275 21.81 -7.09 7.75
N GLY A 276 21.28 -7.25 6.53
CA GLY A 276 20.01 -7.93 6.25
C GLY A 276 18.77 -7.04 6.10
N PHE A 277 18.87 -5.74 6.29
CA PHE A 277 17.77 -4.78 6.14
C PHE A 277 17.81 -4.04 4.79
N TRP A 278 16.74 -3.28 4.51
CA TRP A 278 16.67 -2.30 3.42
C TRP A 278 16.54 -0.89 3.97
N LEU A 279 17.04 0.07 3.19
CA LEU A 279 16.90 1.49 3.49
C LEU A 279 15.55 2.02 2.98
N MET A 280 15.06 3.08 3.62
CA MET A 280 14.13 4.01 3.00
C MET A 280 14.90 4.82 1.96
N ASP A 281 14.73 4.55 0.66
CA ASP A 281 15.50 5.24 -0.38
C ASP A 281 15.08 6.70 -0.57
N ALA A 282 13.82 6.99 -0.36
CA ALA A 282 13.26 8.32 -0.52
C ALA A 282 12.06 8.53 0.40
N ASN A 283 11.83 9.76 0.77
CA ASN A 283 10.51 10.21 1.18
C ASN A 283 9.68 10.48 -0.08
N HIS A 284 8.43 10.89 0.11
CA HIS A 284 7.50 11.09 -0.97
C HIS A 284 8.08 11.97 -2.10
N PRO A 285 7.94 11.59 -3.39
CA PRO A 285 8.51 12.31 -4.52
C PRO A 285 8.12 13.79 -4.61
N ASP A 286 6.89 14.14 -4.23
CA ASP A 286 6.42 15.55 -4.21
C ASP A 286 7.18 16.45 -3.23
N LEU A 287 7.94 15.88 -2.31
CA LEU A 287 8.77 16.61 -1.36
C LEU A 287 10.17 16.92 -1.91
N GLY A 288 10.52 16.37 -3.08
CA GLY A 288 11.81 16.54 -3.75
C GLY A 288 11.90 17.84 -4.57
N LYS A 289 13.14 18.35 -4.74
CA LYS A 289 13.41 19.40 -5.72
C LYS A 289 13.19 18.82 -7.13
N GLY A 290 12.28 19.39 -7.90
CA GLY A 290 11.99 18.96 -9.28
C GLY A 290 10.73 18.12 -9.45
N ALA A 291 9.92 17.94 -8.41
CA ALA A 291 8.59 17.38 -8.55
C ALA A 291 7.81 18.17 -9.62
N GLY A 292 7.45 17.50 -10.73
CA GLY A 292 6.87 18.12 -11.91
C GLY A 292 5.46 18.70 -11.73
N TYR A 293 4.90 18.60 -10.52
CA TYR A 293 3.62 19.19 -10.16
C TYR A 293 3.84 20.55 -9.52
N ARG A 294 3.33 21.58 -10.17
CA ARG A 294 3.24 22.96 -9.65
C ARG A 294 2.20 23.05 -8.51
N MET A 295 2.45 22.35 -7.41
CA MET A 295 1.62 22.47 -6.21
C MET A 295 2.12 23.63 -5.36
N LYS A 296 1.21 24.41 -4.80
CA LYS A 296 1.58 25.40 -3.79
C LYS A 296 2.15 24.66 -2.57
N LYS A 297 3.24 25.16 -1.99
CA LYS A 297 3.86 24.58 -0.77
C LYS A 297 2.85 24.40 0.38
N SER A 298 1.79 25.24 0.43
CA SER A 298 0.72 25.14 1.41
C SER A 298 -0.17 23.91 1.26
N ASP A 299 -0.21 23.30 0.06
CA ASP A 299 -1.12 22.21 -0.27
C ASP A 299 -0.47 20.83 -0.08
N VAL A 300 0.82 20.79 0.30
CA VAL A 300 1.59 19.57 0.55
C VAL A 300 2.32 19.71 1.88
N LYS A 301 1.99 18.84 2.82
CA LYS A 301 2.70 18.73 4.11
C LYS A 301 3.40 17.39 4.19
N PRO A 302 4.70 17.35 4.56
CA PRO A 302 5.39 16.08 4.70
C PRO A 302 4.75 15.22 5.79
N PHE A 303 4.62 13.94 5.49
CA PHE A 303 4.22 12.93 6.46
C PHE A 303 5.29 11.82 6.44
N ILE A 304 6.16 11.85 7.43
CA ILE A 304 7.37 11.03 7.49
C ILE A 304 7.26 10.14 8.72
N LEU A 305 7.35 8.83 8.51
CA LEU A 305 7.39 7.82 9.58
C LEU A 305 8.82 7.34 9.83
N GLU A 306 9.60 7.18 8.77
CA GLU A 306 11.01 6.80 8.81
C GLU A 306 11.81 7.73 7.90
N MET A 307 13.07 7.95 8.23
CA MET A 307 13.93 8.91 7.51
C MET A 307 14.51 8.30 6.25
N ALA A 308 14.49 9.06 5.14
CA ALA A 308 15.20 8.67 3.92
C ALA A 308 16.71 8.50 4.20
N GLY A 309 17.29 7.44 3.63
CA GLY A 309 18.69 7.04 3.83
C GLY A 309 18.92 6.20 5.09
N ALA A 310 17.94 6.02 5.96
CA ALA A 310 18.04 5.20 7.18
C ALA A 310 17.49 3.78 6.99
N PRO A 311 17.88 2.81 7.85
CA PRO A 311 17.24 1.50 7.94
C PRO A 311 15.73 1.65 8.15
N SER A 312 14.93 0.89 7.39
CA SER A 312 13.48 0.98 7.41
C SER A 312 12.86 -0.35 7.83
N LYS A 313 12.12 -0.38 8.94
CA LYS A 313 11.30 -1.53 9.34
C LYS A 313 10.20 -1.82 8.33
N LEU A 314 9.56 -0.76 7.79
CA LEU A 314 8.48 -0.87 6.81
C LEU A 314 8.94 -1.51 5.50
N ILE A 315 10.04 -1.01 4.93
CA ILE A 315 10.60 -1.56 3.69
C ILE A 315 11.15 -2.97 3.92
N THR A 316 11.87 -3.17 5.03
CA THR A 316 12.49 -4.47 5.36
C THR A 316 11.43 -5.56 5.55
N LEU A 317 10.36 -5.29 6.30
CA LEU A 317 9.25 -6.21 6.50
C LEU A 317 8.63 -6.61 5.16
N ARG A 318 8.30 -5.64 4.31
CA ARG A 318 7.68 -5.89 3.00
C ARG A 318 8.62 -6.68 2.08
N ALA A 319 9.90 -6.30 2.02
CA ALA A 319 10.91 -6.98 1.22
C ALA A 319 11.10 -8.45 1.63
N LEU A 320 11.18 -8.72 2.93
CA LEU A 320 11.29 -10.09 3.45
C LEU A 320 10.03 -10.91 3.18
N SER A 321 8.85 -10.32 3.34
CA SER A 321 7.58 -10.99 3.02
C SER A 321 7.49 -11.39 1.55
N ILE A 322 7.87 -10.51 0.63
CA ILE A 322 7.91 -10.78 -0.81
C ILE A 322 8.89 -11.91 -1.13
N LEU A 323 10.12 -11.85 -0.58
CA LEU A 323 11.14 -12.88 -0.83
C LEU A 323 10.74 -14.23 -0.28
N LYS A 324 10.13 -14.28 0.91
CA LYS A 324 9.63 -15.53 1.51
C LYS A 324 8.61 -16.20 0.60
N HIS A 325 7.59 -15.49 0.15
CA HIS A 325 6.56 -16.07 -0.74
C HIS A 325 7.13 -16.55 -2.09
N ALA A 326 8.15 -15.85 -2.61
CA ALA A 326 8.79 -16.25 -3.86
C ALA A 326 9.71 -17.49 -3.72
N GLU A 327 10.10 -17.85 -2.50
CA GLU A 327 10.92 -19.05 -2.23
C GLU A 327 10.06 -20.26 -1.84
N GLU A 328 8.81 -20.05 -1.43
CA GLU A 328 7.84 -21.08 -1.06
C GLU A 328 7.06 -21.64 -2.27
N THR A 329 7.10 -20.94 -3.40
CA THR A 329 6.47 -21.32 -4.67
C THR A 329 7.50 -21.90 -5.63
#